data_35d71c06b4d61518b4c09f3ddfe4bd67
#
_entry.id   35d71c06b4d61518b4c09f3ddfe4bd67
#
_cell.length_a   1.000
_cell.length_b   1.000
_cell.length_c   1.000
_cell.angle_alpha   90.00
_cell.angle_beta   90.00
_cell.angle_gamma   90.00
#
_symmetry.space_group_name_H-M   'P 1'
#
loop_
_entity.id
_entity.type
_entity.pdbx_description
1 polymer ?
#
loop_
_entity_poly.entity_id
_entity_poly.type
_entity_poly.pdbx_seq_one_letter_code
_entity_poly.pdbx_strand_id
1 'polypeptide(L)'
;MKLSYLDLMTSDPSYNLAMEQYVFDCLPRDRMYFMLWQNDNAIIVGKYQNTIAEINEEAVRERGIRVVRRLSGGGAVYHDMGNLNFTFITDVGESNALDLKLFCEPVVRTLATLGVKAEVNGRNDITIDGKKFSGNSQYIRQGRVMHHGTIMFDSDLFVVSEALRVDPTKIQTKGIRSVRSRVTNVAEHLPEKVALPEFRRILLENILKENPGEAYPLTQDDLAAVEKLRAERYATWDWNYGFSPACTMLRRRRVDGCGMIEAYITVEHGKIAALTFKGDFFSASEPDELAAHFVGCTPDRAGYEKALGDVDVSRYFAGLQKDELIDILCEG
;
A
#
# COMPACT_ATOMS: atom_id res chain seq x y z
N MET A 1 7.22 19.97 14.66
CA MET A 1 7.36 18.64 15.29
C MET A 1 8.80 18.19 15.08
N LYS A 2 9.44 17.53 16.07
CA LYS A 2 10.83 17.05 15.93
C LYS A 2 10.84 15.88 14.93
N LEU A 3 11.81 15.86 13.98
CA LEU A 3 12.00 14.74 13.06
C LEU A 3 13.06 13.78 13.62
N SER A 4 12.79 12.49 13.54
CA SER A 4 13.80 11.44 13.72
C SER A 4 13.84 10.57 12.48
N TYR A 5 15.03 10.15 12.02
CA TYR A 5 15.12 9.32 10.84
C TYR A 5 15.77 7.96 11.14
N LEU A 6 15.37 6.96 10.34
CA LEU A 6 15.96 5.63 10.33
C LEU A 6 16.36 5.29 8.89
N ASP A 7 17.65 5.06 8.69
CA ASP A 7 18.20 4.67 7.40
C ASP A 7 18.53 3.17 7.43
N LEU A 8 17.59 2.34 6.93
CA LEU A 8 17.69 0.90 7.04
C LEU A 8 18.57 0.33 5.93
N MET A 9 19.57 -0.41 6.32
CA MET A 9 20.58 -1.00 5.41
C MET A 9 20.26 -2.46 5.03
N THR A 10 19.26 -3.09 5.67
CA THR A 10 18.83 -4.44 5.30
C THR A 10 17.92 -4.41 4.06
N SER A 11 17.98 -5.46 3.24
CA SER A 11 17.10 -5.67 2.09
C SER A 11 16.07 -6.78 2.30
N ASP A 12 15.90 -7.25 3.55
CA ASP A 12 14.87 -8.24 3.89
C ASP A 12 13.48 -7.58 3.98
N PRO A 13 12.52 -7.90 3.07
CA PRO A 13 11.19 -7.29 3.08
C PRO A 13 10.40 -7.59 4.35
N SER A 14 10.54 -8.77 4.93
CA SER A 14 9.84 -9.14 6.15
C SER A 14 10.35 -8.35 7.35
N TYR A 15 11.67 -8.10 7.41
CA TYR A 15 12.27 -7.27 8.45
C TYR A 15 11.89 -5.79 8.29
N ASN A 16 11.99 -5.25 7.08
CA ASN A 16 11.69 -3.85 6.82
C ASN A 16 10.23 -3.49 7.14
N LEU A 17 9.28 -4.35 6.76
CA LEU A 17 7.87 -4.15 7.10
C LEU A 17 7.58 -4.37 8.59
N ALA A 18 8.30 -5.26 9.27
CA ALA A 18 8.24 -5.39 10.72
C ALA A 18 8.76 -4.14 11.42
N MET A 19 9.86 -3.55 10.93
CA MET A 19 10.40 -2.28 11.43
C MET A 19 9.40 -1.13 11.25
N GLU A 20 8.77 -0.99 10.08
CA GLU A 20 7.72 0.02 9.87
C GLU A 20 6.60 -0.11 10.90
N GLN A 21 6.11 -1.33 11.11
CA GLN A 21 5.07 -1.57 12.11
C GLN A 21 5.56 -1.28 13.52
N TYR A 22 6.78 -1.68 13.88
CA TYR A 22 7.34 -1.42 15.18
C TYR A 22 7.44 0.08 15.46
N VAL A 23 7.97 0.86 14.52
CA VAL A 23 8.02 2.33 14.60
C VAL A 23 6.62 2.92 14.79
N PHE A 24 5.64 2.41 14.04
CA PHE A 24 4.26 2.87 14.12
C PHE A 24 3.61 2.54 15.46
N ASP A 25 3.79 1.32 15.97
CA ASP A 25 3.06 0.83 17.14
C ASP A 25 3.75 1.18 18.46
N CYS A 26 5.09 1.18 18.50
CA CYS A 26 5.86 1.14 19.74
C CYS A 26 6.66 2.41 20.04
N LEU A 27 7.12 3.13 19.01
CA LEU A 27 7.97 4.30 19.26
C LEU A 27 7.16 5.54 19.71
N PRO A 28 7.79 6.49 20.43
CA PRO A 28 7.12 7.68 20.95
C PRO A 28 6.33 8.45 19.89
N ARG A 29 5.20 9.04 20.30
CA ARG A 29 4.29 9.77 19.41
C ARG A 29 4.54 11.28 19.38
N ASP A 30 5.56 11.77 20.07
CA ASP A 30 5.92 13.17 20.22
C ASP A 30 6.69 13.76 19.03
N ARG A 31 6.97 12.93 18.02
CA ARG A 31 7.79 13.29 16.86
C ARG A 31 7.31 12.62 15.57
N MET A 32 7.80 13.13 14.45
CA MET A 32 7.67 12.49 13.15
C MET A 32 8.88 11.58 12.90
N TYR A 33 8.63 10.41 12.32
CA TYR A 33 9.69 9.50 11.85
C TYR A 33 9.73 9.51 10.33
N PHE A 34 10.96 9.54 9.80
CA PHE A 34 11.23 9.33 8.38
C PHE A 34 12.13 8.11 8.22
N MET A 35 11.78 7.22 7.29
CA MET A 35 12.55 6.00 7.04
C MET A 35 12.90 5.89 5.57
N LEU A 36 14.13 5.46 5.26
CA LEU A 36 14.55 5.02 3.93
C LEU A 36 14.96 3.55 3.99
N TRP A 37 14.48 2.77 3.02
CA TRP A 37 14.73 1.33 3.00
C TRP A 37 14.55 0.74 1.60
N GLN A 38 15.16 -0.42 1.39
CA GLN A 38 15.08 -1.16 0.13
C GLN A 38 14.73 -2.62 0.40
N ASN A 39 14.05 -3.27 -0.53
CA ASN A 39 13.85 -4.71 -0.53
C ASN A 39 14.51 -5.30 -1.76
N ASP A 40 15.12 -6.46 -1.60
CA ASP A 40 15.66 -7.22 -2.70
C ASP A 40 14.66 -8.29 -3.15
N ASN A 41 14.36 -8.29 -4.45
CA ASN A 41 13.56 -9.31 -5.13
C ASN A 41 12.26 -9.68 -4.38
N ALA A 42 11.35 -8.73 -4.21
CA ALA A 42 10.15 -8.93 -3.40
C ALA A 42 8.87 -8.36 -4.05
N ILE A 43 7.76 -9.06 -3.88
CA ILE A 43 6.41 -8.52 -4.10
C ILE A 43 5.83 -8.14 -2.75
N ILE A 44 5.36 -6.89 -2.65
CA ILE A 44 4.65 -6.40 -1.47
C ILE A 44 3.17 -6.25 -1.81
N VAL A 45 2.34 -7.13 -1.24
CA VAL A 45 0.89 -7.11 -1.45
C VAL A 45 0.19 -6.20 -0.45
N GLY A 46 -0.87 -5.54 -0.88
CA GLY A 46 -1.69 -4.69 -0.01
C GLY A 46 -2.47 -5.52 1.01
N LYS A 47 -2.81 -4.88 2.15
CA LYS A 47 -3.45 -5.53 3.30
C LYS A 47 -4.66 -6.39 2.93
N TYR A 48 -5.50 -5.90 2.02
CA TYR A 48 -6.78 -6.51 1.70
C TYR A 48 -6.78 -7.34 0.41
N GLN A 49 -5.64 -7.46 -0.26
CA GLN A 49 -5.55 -8.23 -1.51
C GLN A 49 -5.55 -9.74 -1.26
N ASN A 50 -6.18 -10.49 -2.16
CA ASN A 50 -5.97 -11.92 -2.28
C ASN A 50 -4.61 -12.16 -2.98
N THR A 51 -3.61 -12.58 -2.23
CA THR A 51 -2.24 -12.68 -2.72
C THR A 51 -2.12 -13.52 -3.99
N ILE A 52 -2.75 -14.69 -4.02
CA ILE A 52 -2.65 -15.63 -5.16
C ILE A 52 -3.27 -15.05 -6.43
N ALA A 53 -4.28 -14.19 -6.29
CA ALA A 53 -4.89 -13.52 -7.44
C ALA A 53 -4.01 -12.39 -8.02
N GLU A 54 -3.10 -11.83 -7.23
CA GLU A 54 -2.28 -10.66 -7.61
C GLU A 54 -0.91 -11.03 -8.18
N ILE A 55 -0.43 -12.27 -7.97
CA ILE A 55 0.91 -12.70 -8.35
C ILE A 55 0.89 -13.73 -9.47
N ASN A 56 1.95 -13.77 -10.25
CA ASN A 56 2.27 -14.88 -11.13
C ASN A 56 3.09 -15.92 -10.33
N GLU A 57 2.42 -16.97 -9.83
CA GLU A 57 3.05 -17.98 -8.96
C GLU A 57 4.24 -18.69 -9.61
N GLU A 58 4.20 -18.93 -10.92
CA GLU A 58 5.30 -19.55 -11.66
C GLU A 58 6.52 -18.63 -11.68
N ALA A 59 6.35 -17.37 -12.07
CA ALA A 59 7.44 -16.39 -12.06
C ALA A 59 8.00 -16.15 -10.65
N VAL A 60 7.12 -16.11 -9.63
CA VAL A 60 7.52 -15.98 -8.21
C VAL A 60 8.43 -17.13 -7.80
N ARG A 61 8.04 -18.37 -8.14
CA ARG A 61 8.83 -19.58 -7.80
C ARG A 61 10.15 -19.62 -8.56
N GLU A 62 10.13 -19.39 -9.88
CA GLU A 62 11.31 -19.50 -10.74
C GLU A 62 12.37 -18.44 -10.42
N ARG A 63 11.93 -17.23 -10.08
CA ARG A 63 12.81 -16.11 -9.75
C ARG A 63 13.14 -16.01 -8.26
N GLY A 64 12.60 -16.89 -7.41
CA GLY A 64 12.79 -16.85 -5.96
C GLY A 64 12.28 -15.55 -5.33
N ILE A 65 11.18 -14.97 -5.87
CA ILE A 65 10.63 -13.71 -5.38
C ILE A 65 9.97 -13.93 -4.02
N ARG A 66 10.32 -13.10 -3.05
CA ARG A 66 9.69 -13.11 -1.71
C ARG A 66 8.38 -12.33 -1.75
N VAL A 67 7.32 -12.90 -1.20
CA VAL A 67 6.01 -12.24 -1.15
C VAL A 67 5.67 -11.90 0.29
N VAL A 68 5.45 -10.62 0.58
CA VAL A 68 5.14 -10.13 1.92
C VAL A 68 3.96 -9.16 1.88
N ARG A 69 3.06 -9.29 2.84
CA ARG A 69 1.89 -8.41 2.99
C ARG A 69 2.21 -7.22 3.88
N ARG A 70 1.87 -5.99 3.43
CA ARG A 70 1.99 -4.76 4.23
C ARG A 70 0.72 -4.44 5.01
N LEU A 71 0.81 -3.50 5.95
CA LEU A 71 -0.34 -3.04 6.77
C LEU A 71 -1.29 -2.13 6.02
N SER A 72 -0.81 -1.38 5.01
CA SER A 72 -1.63 -0.45 4.24
C SER A 72 -2.37 -1.14 3.10
N GLY A 73 -3.45 -0.55 2.63
CA GLY A 73 -4.20 -1.00 1.45
C GLY A 73 -3.47 -0.71 0.13
N GLY A 74 -4.22 -0.74 -0.97
CA GLY A 74 -3.72 -0.52 -2.33
C GLY A 74 -3.23 -1.78 -3.01
N GLY A 75 -2.76 -1.66 -4.26
CA GLY A 75 -2.31 -2.75 -5.11
C GLY A 75 -0.94 -3.33 -4.76
N ALA A 76 -0.62 -4.49 -5.35
CA ALA A 76 0.69 -5.12 -5.22
C ALA A 76 1.76 -4.34 -5.99
N VAL A 77 2.98 -4.32 -5.45
CA VAL A 77 4.17 -3.71 -6.05
C VAL A 77 5.33 -4.69 -6.02
N TYR A 78 6.24 -4.55 -6.98
CA TYR A 78 7.50 -5.30 -6.99
C TYR A 78 8.65 -4.38 -6.58
N HIS A 79 9.56 -4.90 -5.76
CA HIS A 79 10.76 -4.23 -5.30
C HIS A 79 12.00 -5.04 -5.68
N ASP A 80 12.99 -4.33 -6.20
CA ASP A 80 14.35 -4.79 -6.42
C ASP A 80 15.34 -3.77 -5.84
N MET A 81 16.63 -3.99 -6.02
CA MET A 81 17.65 -3.06 -5.54
C MET A 81 17.71 -1.74 -6.34
N GLY A 82 16.96 -1.62 -7.43
CA GLY A 82 16.71 -0.36 -8.17
C GLY A 82 15.57 0.47 -7.62
N ASN A 83 14.79 -0.07 -6.67
CA ASN A 83 13.69 0.63 -6.00
C ASN A 83 14.12 1.13 -4.62
N LEU A 84 13.80 2.38 -4.30
CA LEU A 84 13.95 2.96 -2.96
C LEU A 84 12.57 3.18 -2.35
N ASN A 85 12.38 2.77 -1.10
CA ASN A 85 11.17 3.06 -0.35
C ASN A 85 11.40 4.17 0.66
N PHE A 86 10.37 4.97 0.88
CA PHE A 86 10.35 5.97 1.94
C PHE A 86 9.09 5.82 2.79
N THR A 87 9.21 6.15 4.07
CA THR A 87 8.09 6.11 5.01
C THR A 87 8.09 7.31 5.92
N PHE A 88 6.93 7.95 6.08
CA PHE A 88 6.66 8.94 7.11
C PHE A 88 5.68 8.36 8.13
N ILE A 89 5.97 8.53 9.42
CA ILE A 89 5.06 8.15 10.51
C ILE A 89 4.92 9.35 11.44
N THR A 90 3.67 9.80 11.63
CA THR A 90 3.39 10.96 12.48
C THR A 90 1.97 10.90 13.03
N ASP A 91 1.70 11.67 14.07
CA ASP A 91 0.35 11.89 14.58
C ASP A 91 -0.34 12.99 13.78
N VAL A 92 -1.58 12.73 13.38
CA VAL A 92 -2.44 13.65 12.61
C VAL A 92 -3.69 14.09 13.40
N GLY A 93 -3.74 13.75 14.70
CA GLY A 93 -4.89 14.05 15.55
C GLY A 93 -6.13 13.28 15.12
N GLU A 94 -7.30 13.93 15.24
CA GLU A 94 -8.59 13.35 14.89
C GLU A 94 -8.87 13.31 13.38
N SER A 95 -7.98 13.87 12.55
CA SER A 95 -8.12 13.82 11.09
C SER A 95 -7.91 12.39 10.61
N ASN A 96 -8.97 11.79 10.07
CA ASN A 96 -8.90 10.48 9.40
C ASN A 96 -8.80 10.63 7.88
N ALA A 97 -8.56 11.83 7.37
CA ALA A 97 -8.45 12.07 5.94
C ALA A 97 -7.14 11.49 5.39
N LEU A 98 -7.25 10.71 4.33
CA LEU A 98 -6.12 10.17 3.57
C LEU A 98 -5.54 11.29 2.70
N ASP A 99 -4.62 12.09 3.23
CA ASP A 99 -3.86 13.08 2.46
C ASP A 99 -2.50 12.50 2.05
N LEU A 100 -2.48 11.88 0.87
CA LEU A 100 -1.26 11.31 0.31
C LEU A 100 -0.34 12.40 -0.26
N LYS A 101 -0.89 13.52 -0.73
CA LYS A 101 -0.12 14.56 -1.41
C LYS A 101 0.91 15.20 -0.49
N LEU A 102 0.54 15.50 0.74
CA LEU A 102 1.41 16.12 1.74
C LEU A 102 2.74 15.37 1.92
N PHE A 103 2.68 14.05 1.95
CA PHE A 103 3.86 13.19 2.17
C PHE A 103 4.64 12.88 0.89
N CYS A 104 4.05 13.12 -0.29
CA CYS A 104 4.72 12.96 -1.58
C CYS A 104 5.58 14.19 -1.96
N GLU A 105 5.20 15.37 -1.47
CA GLU A 105 5.87 16.64 -1.83
C GLU A 105 7.37 16.66 -1.55
N PRO A 106 7.92 16.11 -0.45
CA PRO A 106 9.37 16.08 -0.22
C PRO A 106 10.14 15.36 -1.33
N VAL A 107 9.57 14.29 -1.89
CA VAL A 107 10.16 13.56 -3.03
C VAL A 107 10.11 14.41 -4.29
N VAL A 108 8.97 15.06 -4.57
CA VAL A 108 8.80 15.94 -5.73
C VAL A 108 9.80 17.11 -5.68
N ARG A 109 9.95 17.77 -4.51
CA ARG A 109 10.91 18.86 -4.32
C ARG A 109 12.35 18.38 -4.48
N THR A 110 12.71 17.23 -3.96
CA THR A 110 14.05 16.66 -4.15
C THR A 110 14.35 16.44 -5.63
N LEU A 111 13.41 15.86 -6.40
CA LEU A 111 13.58 15.68 -7.84
C LEU A 111 13.72 17.00 -8.57
N ALA A 112 13.00 18.03 -8.16
CA ALA A 112 13.13 19.37 -8.74
C ALA A 112 14.54 19.96 -8.55
N THR A 113 15.21 19.70 -7.39
CA THR A 113 16.61 20.13 -7.18
C THR A 113 17.60 19.40 -8.10
N LEU A 114 17.21 18.22 -8.61
CA LEU A 114 17.98 17.43 -9.56
C LEU A 114 17.58 17.71 -11.03
N GLY A 115 16.75 18.70 -11.27
CA GLY A 115 16.32 19.11 -12.62
C GLY A 115 15.19 18.23 -13.20
N VAL A 116 14.53 17.40 -12.40
CA VAL A 116 13.43 16.53 -12.84
C VAL A 116 12.09 17.11 -12.36
N LYS A 117 11.17 17.35 -13.31
CA LYS A 117 9.82 17.79 -12.99
C LYS A 117 8.92 16.57 -12.72
N ALA A 118 8.52 16.40 -11.47
CA ALA A 118 7.59 15.36 -11.04
C ALA A 118 6.28 15.99 -10.54
N GLU A 119 5.18 15.23 -10.63
CA GLU A 119 3.85 15.69 -10.23
C GLU A 119 3.12 14.58 -9.47
N VAL A 120 2.43 14.96 -8.37
CA VAL A 120 1.49 14.04 -7.71
C VAL A 120 0.24 13.95 -8.56
N ASN A 121 -0.11 12.74 -9.00
CA ASN A 121 -1.20 12.53 -9.95
C ASN A 121 -2.15 11.43 -9.47
N GLY A 122 -3.45 11.60 -9.78
CA GLY A 122 -4.47 10.63 -9.43
C GLY A 122 -4.60 10.41 -7.92
N ARG A 123 -4.91 9.18 -7.56
CA ARG A 123 -5.21 8.79 -6.18
C ARG A 123 -3.94 8.68 -5.33
N ASN A 124 -2.85 8.15 -5.88
CA ASN A 124 -1.68 7.77 -5.08
C ASN A 124 -0.38 7.64 -5.88
N ASP A 125 -0.29 8.27 -7.04
CA ASP A 125 0.87 8.15 -7.92
C ASP A 125 1.71 9.43 -7.93
N ILE A 126 3.03 9.29 -8.09
CA ILE A 126 3.89 10.40 -8.52
C ILE A 126 4.39 10.04 -9.92
N THR A 127 4.31 11.01 -10.83
CA THR A 127 4.59 10.82 -12.26
C THR A 127 5.66 11.79 -12.75
N ILE A 128 6.40 11.36 -13.78
CA ILE A 128 7.25 12.18 -14.64
C ILE A 128 6.70 12.02 -16.07
N ASP A 129 6.37 13.13 -16.73
CA ASP A 129 5.79 13.16 -18.08
C ASP A 129 4.57 12.21 -18.22
N GLY A 130 3.73 12.15 -17.17
CA GLY A 130 2.55 11.30 -17.11
C GLY A 130 2.81 9.80 -16.91
N LYS A 131 4.07 9.37 -16.75
CA LYS A 131 4.45 7.99 -16.41
C LYS A 131 4.72 7.87 -14.92
N LYS A 132 4.15 6.85 -14.29
CA LYS A 132 4.33 6.59 -12.86
C LYS A 132 5.73 6.09 -12.56
N PHE A 133 6.39 6.70 -11.57
CA PHE A 133 7.61 6.17 -10.95
C PHE A 133 7.45 5.86 -9.46
N SER A 134 6.37 6.32 -8.84
CA SER A 134 6.10 6.12 -7.42
C SER A 134 4.63 5.77 -7.19
N GLY A 135 4.40 4.76 -6.38
CA GLY A 135 3.09 4.43 -5.81
C GLY A 135 3.10 4.61 -4.31
N ASN A 136 2.04 5.19 -3.75
CA ASN A 136 1.97 5.57 -2.35
C ASN A 136 0.76 4.95 -1.67
N SER A 137 0.86 4.70 -0.38
CA SER A 137 -0.20 4.15 0.44
C SER A 137 -0.11 4.64 1.88
N GLN A 138 -1.25 4.64 2.57
CA GLN A 138 -1.32 5.04 3.97
C GLN A 138 -1.99 3.96 4.83
N TYR A 139 -1.55 3.89 6.08
CA TYR A 139 -2.20 3.17 7.16
C TYR A 139 -2.46 4.13 8.31
N ILE A 140 -3.71 4.22 8.75
CA ILE A 140 -4.12 5.11 9.84
C ILE A 140 -4.74 4.27 10.95
N ARG A 141 -4.30 4.51 12.18
CA ARG A 141 -4.90 3.92 13.37
C ARG A 141 -4.71 4.83 14.58
N GLN A 142 -5.76 5.09 15.30
CA GLN A 142 -5.76 5.89 16.54
C GLN A 142 -5.07 7.27 16.38
N GLY A 143 -5.40 7.99 15.30
CA GLY A 143 -4.85 9.32 15.01
C GLY A 143 -3.38 9.36 14.62
N ARG A 144 -2.75 8.21 14.35
CA ARG A 144 -1.40 8.09 13.81
C ARG A 144 -1.47 7.62 12.37
N VAL A 145 -0.70 8.24 11.48
CA VAL A 145 -0.56 7.87 10.07
C VAL A 145 0.83 7.30 9.81
N MET A 146 0.88 6.23 9.05
CA MET A 146 2.05 5.75 8.35
C MET A 146 1.80 5.90 6.85
N HIS A 147 2.57 6.77 6.21
CA HIS A 147 2.58 6.94 4.76
C HIS A 147 3.86 6.34 4.20
N HIS A 148 3.75 5.44 3.27
CA HIS A 148 4.91 4.92 2.57
C HIS A 148 4.73 4.95 1.05
N GLY A 149 5.83 5.11 0.36
CA GLY A 149 5.89 5.16 -1.09
C GLY A 149 7.11 4.44 -1.64
N THR A 150 6.98 4.02 -2.90
CA THR A 150 8.07 3.48 -3.71
C THR A 150 8.68 4.58 -4.57
N ILE A 151 9.95 4.46 -4.91
CA ILE A 151 10.60 5.25 -5.95
C ILE A 151 11.32 4.26 -6.87
N MET A 152 10.75 3.99 -8.03
CA MET A 152 11.42 3.24 -9.09
C MET A 152 12.54 4.13 -9.64
N PHE A 153 13.74 3.94 -9.09
CA PHE A 153 14.90 4.74 -9.48
C PHE A 153 15.60 4.14 -10.70
N ASP A 154 15.93 2.85 -10.63
CA ASP A 154 16.55 2.07 -11.71
C ASP A 154 16.12 0.60 -11.61
N SER A 155 14.81 0.38 -11.49
CA SER A 155 14.18 -0.94 -11.31
C SER A 155 14.07 -1.69 -12.62
N ASP A 156 14.11 -3.03 -12.57
CA ASP A 156 13.85 -3.87 -13.74
C ASP A 156 12.35 -3.92 -14.06
N LEU A 157 11.92 -3.03 -14.96
CA LEU A 157 10.51 -2.92 -15.38
C LEU A 157 9.99 -4.16 -16.12
N PHE A 158 10.88 -5.06 -16.59
CA PHE A 158 10.48 -6.31 -17.18
C PHE A 158 9.96 -7.27 -16.10
N VAL A 159 10.70 -7.43 -15.02
CA VAL A 159 10.30 -8.28 -13.88
C VAL A 159 9.00 -7.77 -13.24
N VAL A 160 8.84 -6.45 -13.10
CA VAL A 160 7.56 -5.85 -12.63
C VAL A 160 6.37 -6.37 -13.42
N SER A 161 6.49 -6.41 -14.77
CA SER A 161 5.39 -6.81 -15.64
C SER A 161 5.12 -8.31 -15.65
N GLU A 162 6.10 -9.13 -15.32
CA GLU A 162 6.03 -10.59 -15.32
C GLU A 162 5.57 -11.15 -13.98
N ALA A 163 6.03 -10.56 -12.89
CA ALA A 163 5.80 -11.04 -11.54
C ALA A 163 4.38 -10.74 -11.02
N LEU A 164 3.76 -9.64 -11.49
CA LEU A 164 2.42 -9.21 -11.09
C LEU A 164 1.37 -9.60 -12.13
N ARG A 165 0.26 -10.18 -11.69
CA ARG A 165 -0.91 -10.35 -12.54
C ARG A 165 -1.56 -8.99 -12.79
N VAL A 166 -1.61 -8.58 -14.04
CA VAL A 166 -2.32 -7.34 -14.43
C VAL A 166 -3.80 -7.66 -14.54
N ASP A 167 -4.62 -7.01 -13.71
CA ASP A 167 -6.07 -7.09 -13.80
C ASP A 167 -6.54 -6.67 -15.20
N PRO A 168 -7.23 -7.56 -15.96
CA PRO A 168 -7.70 -7.24 -17.31
C PRO A 168 -8.62 -6.01 -17.36
N THR A 169 -9.34 -5.71 -16.28
CA THR A 169 -10.23 -4.53 -16.21
C THR A 169 -9.45 -3.22 -16.17
N LYS A 170 -8.22 -3.23 -15.63
CA LYS A 170 -7.30 -2.07 -15.72
C LYS A 170 -6.85 -1.77 -17.16
N ILE A 171 -6.99 -2.75 -18.06
CA ILE A 171 -6.57 -2.65 -19.48
C ILE A 171 -7.72 -2.11 -20.33
N GLN A 172 -8.97 -2.43 -20.03
CA GLN A 172 -10.14 -2.10 -20.88
C GLN A 172 -10.50 -0.61 -20.93
N THR A 173 -10.14 0.18 -19.90
CA THR A 173 -10.55 1.59 -19.82
C THR A 173 -9.69 2.57 -20.63
N LYS A 174 -8.51 2.18 -21.16
CA LYS A 174 -7.59 3.10 -21.88
C LYS A 174 -6.82 2.51 -23.05
N GLY A 175 -7.35 1.53 -23.78
CA GLY A 175 -6.62 0.92 -24.92
C GLY A 175 -5.33 0.23 -24.47
N ILE A 176 -4.96 -0.87 -25.13
CA ILE A 176 -3.84 -1.75 -24.78
C ILE A 176 -2.51 -0.97 -24.74
N ARG A 177 -2.21 -0.32 -23.62
CA ARG A 177 -0.84 0.11 -23.31
C ARG A 177 -0.27 -0.88 -22.28
N SER A 178 0.87 -1.47 -22.59
CA SER A 178 1.57 -2.38 -21.68
C SER A 178 1.89 -1.69 -20.35
N VAL A 179 2.08 -2.43 -19.26
CA VAL A 179 2.54 -1.88 -17.95
C VAL A 179 3.76 -0.99 -18.17
N ARG A 180 4.72 -1.42 -19.00
CA ARG A 180 5.92 -0.67 -19.39
C ARG A 180 5.66 0.73 -19.94
N SER A 181 4.57 0.95 -20.65
CA SER A 181 4.26 2.27 -21.22
C SER A 181 3.68 3.26 -20.20
N ARG A 182 3.33 2.78 -19.00
CA ARG A 182 2.70 3.57 -17.93
C ARG A 182 3.63 3.88 -16.77
N VAL A 183 4.78 3.20 -16.68
CA VAL A 183 5.79 3.38 -15.64
C VAL A 183 7.11 3.86 -16.22
N THR A 184 7.96 4.42 -15.36
CA THR A 184 9.32 4.86 -15.74
C THR A 184 10.23 4.80 -14.53
N ASN A 185 11.54 4.80 -14.75
CA ASN A 185 12.56 4.97 -13.73
C ASN A 185 12.99 6.43 -13.62
N VAL A 186 13.27 6.90 -12.41
CA VAL A 186 13.80 8.26 -12.16
C VAL A 186 15.13 8.48 -12.88
N ALA A 187 16.01 7.49 -12.88
CA ALA A 187 17.35 7.58 -13.49
C ALA A 187 17.32 7.94 -14.99
N GLU A 188 16.26 7.57 -15.70
CA GLU A 188 16.08 7.87 -17.13
C GLU A 188 15.84 9.37 -17.41
N HIS A 189 15.42 10.13 -16.37
CA HIS A 189 15.05 11.55 -16.51
C HIS A 189 16.07 12.50 -15.87
N LEU A 190 17.10 11.98 -15.22
CA LEU A 190 18.13 12.81 -14.60
C LEU A 190 19.05 13.42 -15.67
N PRO A 191 19.29 14.76 -15.64
CA PRO A 191 20.22 15.42 -16.56
C PRO A 191 21.66 14.88 -16.42
N GLU A 192 22.05 14.51 -15.21
CA GLU A 192 23.34 13.93 -14.89
C GLU A 192 23.15 12.55 -14.25
N LYS A 193 24.08 11.63 -14.53
CA LYS A 193 24.03 10.29 -13.92
C LYS A 193 24.27 10.37 -12.42
N VAL A 194 23.25 9.97 -11.66
CA VAL A 194 23.32 9.82 -10.20
C VAL A 194 23.10 8.34 -9.88
N ALA A 195 23.90 7.77 -9.02
CA ALA A 195 23.67 6.41 -8.52
C ALA A 195 22.64 6.40 -7.40
N LEU A 196 21.90 5.31 -7.23
CA LEU A 196 20.86 5.20 -6.20
C LEU A 196 21.36 5.53 -4.77
N PRO A 197 22.56 5.10 -4.31
CA PRO A 197 23.05 5.49 -3.00
C PRO A 197 23.25 7.01 -2.86
N GLU A 198 23.67 7.68 -3.91
CA GLU A 198 23.81 9.14 -3.92
C GLU A 198 22.44 9.83 -3.93
N PHE A 199 21.47 9.34 -4.73
CA PHE A 199 20.10 9.83 -4.70
C PHE A 199 19.47 9.69 -3.29
N ARG A 200 19.68 8.52 -2.64
CA ARG A 200 19.24 8.27 -1.27
C ARG A 200 19.79 9.31 -0.29
N ARG A 201 21.09 9.64 -0.39
CA ARG A 201 21.74 10.67 0.41
C ARG A 201 21.12 12.05 0.16
N ILE A 202 20.94 12.43 -1.11
CA ILE A 202 20.35 13.72 -1.50
C ILE A 202 18.92 13.86 -0.97
N LEU A 203 18.11 12.79 -1.08
CA LEU A 203 16.74 12.78 -0.59
C LEU A 203 16.70 13.00 0.94
N LEU A 204 17.51 12.26 1.68
CA LEU A 204 17.62 12.44 3.14
C LEU A 204 18.06 13.86 3.51
N GLU A 205 19.09 14.38 2.87
CA GLU A 205 19.60 15.72 3.14
C GLU A 205 18.57 16.82 2.86
N ASN A 206 17.82 16.70 1.75
CA ASN A 206 16.78 17.67 1.42
C ASN A 206 15.64 17.66 2.42
N ILE A 207 15.22 16.47 2.88
CA ILE A 207 14.19 16.34 3.91
C ILE A 207 14.68 16.93 5.24
N LEU A 208 15.95 16.69 5.62
CA LEU A 208 16.54 17.23 6.86
C LEU A 208 16.78 18.75 6.80
N LYS A 209 17.01 19.33 5.62
CA LYS A 209 17.09 20.79 5.45
C LYS A 209 15.76 21.47 5.77
N GLU A 210 14.65 20.88 5.34
CA GLU A 210 13.31 21.41 5.59
C GLU A 210 12.82 21.11 7.02
N ASN A 211 13.16 19.92 7.52
CA ASN A 211 12.76 19.43 8.83
C ASN A 211 14.00 18.95 9.60
N PRO A 212 14.71 19.86 10.31
CA PRO A 212 15.89 19.48 11.07
C PRO A 212 15.61 18.30 12.02
N GLY A 213 16.44 17.26 11.94
CA GLY A 213 16.24 16.03 12.69
C GLY A 213 17.54 15.26 12.90
N GLU A 214 17.44 14.19 13.67
CA GLU A 214 18.57 13.32 14.04
C GLU A 214 18.24 11.84 13.80
N ALA A 215 19.27 11.02 13.65
CA ALA A 215 19.08 9.58 13.60
C ALA A 215 18.44 9.08 14.89
N TYR A 216 17.42 8.22 14.77
CA TYR A 216 16.80 7.60 15.93
C TYR A 216 17.68 6.45 16.44
N PRO A 217 18.12 6.47 17.71
CA PRO A 217 18.99 5.43 18.24
C PRO A 217 18.13 4.22 18.65
N LEU A 218 18.00 3.24 17.75
CA LEU A 218 17.38 1.95 18.09
C LEU A 218 18.20 1.19 19.13
N THR A 219 17.57 0.72 20.18
CA THR A 219 18.19 -0.13 21.19
C THR A 219 18.22 -1.60 20.76
N GLN A 220 18.97 -2.45 21.48
CA GLN A 220 18.94 -3.89 21.25
C GLN A 220 17.57 -4.51 21.52
N ASP A 221 16.83 -3.95 22.49
CA ASP A 221 15.46 -4.40 22.80
C ASP A 221 14.49 -4.04 21.65
N ASP A 222 14.65 -2.85 21.02
CA ASP A 222 13.89 -2.47 19.83
C ASP A 222 14.16 -3.47 18.70
N LEU A 223 15.43 -3.79 18.41
CA LEU A 223 15.80 -4.72 17.35
C LEU A 223 15.28 -6.14 17.63
N ALA A 224 15.34 -6.61 18.88
CA ALA A 224 14.79 -7.89 19.28
C ALA A 224 13.26 -7.94 19.11
N ALA A 225 12.56 -6.84 19.45
CA ALA A 225 11.12 -6.74 19.25
C ALA A 225 10.72 -6.75 17.77
N VAL A 226 11.50 -6.09 16.91
CA VAL A 226 11.31 -6.12 15.44
C VAL A 226 11.49 -7.53 14.91
N GLU A 227 12.55 -8.24 15.33
CA GLU A 227 12.81 -9.61 14.90
C GLU A 227 11.69 -10.57 15.35
N LYS A 228 11.20 -10.41 16.58
CA LYS A 228 10.05 -11.16 17.06
C LYS A 228 8.81 -10.90 16.19
N LEU A 229 8.50 -9.64 15.91
CA LEU A 229 7.38 -9.27 15.05
C LEU A 229 7.53 -9.81 13.62
N ARG A 230 8.76 -9.80 13.09
CA ARG A 230 9.07 -10.42 11.80
C ARG A 230 8.71 -11.91 11.82
N ALA A 231 9.22 -12.64 12.81
CA ALA A 231 9.03 -14.09 12.93
C ALA A 231 7.55 -14.48 13.15
N GLU A 232 6.83 -13.73 13.98
CA GLU A 232 5.44 -14.03 14.35
C GLU A 232 4.41 -13.58 13.31
N ARG A 233 4.77 -12.67 12.38
CA ARG A 233 3.85 -12.13 11.37
C ARG A 233 4.43 -12.14 9.96
N TYR A 234 5.40 -11.28 9.68
CA TYR A 234 5.82 -10.97 8.31
C TYR A 234 6.56 -12.10 7.60
N ALA A 235 7.13 -13.06 8.34
CA ALA A 235 7.73 -14.28 7.80
C ALA A 235 6.75 -15.46 7.73
N THR A 236 5.50 -15.30 8.22
CA THR A 236 4.53 -16.41 8.24
C THR A 236 3.78 -16.54 6.92
N TRP A 237 3.46 -17.77 6.55
CA TRP A 237 2.62 -18.06 5.39
C TRP A 237 1.20 -17.50 5.58
N ASP A 238 0.64 -17.66 6.78
CA ASP A 238 -0.72 -17.23 7.10
C ASP A 238 -0.93 -15.74 6.87
N TRP A 239 0.02 -14.90 7.30
CA TRP A 239 -0.05 -13.46 7.05
C TRP A 239 0.07 -13.11 5.57
N ASN A 240 0.98 -13.76 4.85
CA ASN A 240 1.32 -13.40 3.48
C ASN A 240 0.35 -13.99 2.46
N TYR A 241 -0.13 -15.21 2.66
CA TYR A 241 -0.95 -15.98 1.72
C TYR A 241 -2.28 -16.48 2.26
N GLY A 242 -2.39 -16.69 3.59
CA GLY A 242 -3.45 -17.47 4.25
C GLY A 242 -4.87 -16.92 4.12
N PHE A 243 -5.13 -16.05 3.17
CA PHE A 243 -6.39 -15.33 3.04
C PHE A 243 -7.05 -15.55 1.67
N SER A 244 -7.59 -16.76 1.45
CA SER A 244 -8.60 -17.01 0.41
C SER A 244 -9.89 -17.42 1.11
N PRO A 245 -10.85 -16.52 1.35
CA PRO A 245 -12.08 -16.89 2.03
C PRO A 245 -12.92 -17.85 1.20
N ALA A 246 -13.44 -18.91 1.83
CA ALA A 246 -14.48 -19.74 1.22
C ALA A 246 -15.74 -18.88 1.06
N CYS A 247 -16.43 -18.98 -0.07
CA CYS A 247 -17.68 -18.27 -0.31
C CYS A 247 -18.64 -19.09 -1.16
N THR A 248 -19.95 -18.81 -1.03
CA THR A 248 -21.00 -19.32 -1.95
C THR A 248 -21.27 -18.34 -3.09
N MET A 249 -20.89 -17.07 -2.92
CA MET A 249 -21.09 -15.99 -3.88
C MET A 249 -19.92 -15.02 -3.85
N LEU A 250 -19.37 -14.71 -5.02
CA LEU A 250 -18.36 -13.68 -5.20
C LEU A 250 -18.98 -12.53 -6.00
N ARG A 251 -18.89 -11.30 -5.46
CA ARG A 251 -19.22 -10.06 -6.13
C ARG A 251 -17.97 -9.22 -6.28
N ARG A 252 -17.74 -8.63 -7.45
CA ARG A 252 -16.56 -7.82 -7.67
C ARG A 252 -16.84 -6.69 -8.65
N ARG A 253 -16.33 -5.50 -8.34
CA ARG A 253 -16.40 -4.35 -9.22
C ARG A 253 -15.21 -3.43 -9.00
N ARG A 254 -14.69 -2.88 -10.09
CA ARG A 254 -13.74 -1.76 -10.03
C ARG A 254 -14.52 -0.46 -9.98
N VAL A 255 -14.20 0.38 -8.99
CA VAL A 255 -14.80 1.71 -8.80
C VAL A 255 -13.73 2.77 -9.00
N ASP A 256 -14.02 3.76 -9.84
CA ASP A 256 -13.12 4.87 -10.09
C ASP A 256 -12.88 5.67 -8.79
N GLY A 257 -11.62 5.95 -8.51
CA GLY A 257 -11.21 6.64 -7.27
C GLY A 257 -11.12 5.74 -6.03
N CYS A 258 -11.77 4.56 -6.00
CA CYS A 258 -11.68 3.60 -4.90
C CYS A 258 -10.72 2.45 -5.19
N GLY A 259 -10.91 1.73 -6.28
CA GLY A 259 -10.14 0.54 -6.64
C GLY A 259 -11.04 -0.66 -6.91
N MET A 260 -10.45 -1.88 -6.92
CA MET A 260 -11.20 -3.14 -6.99
C MET A 260 -11.77 -3.45 -5.61
N ILE A 261 -13.05 -3.78 -5.58
CA ILE A 261 -13.73 -4.34 -4.41
C ILE A 261 -14.20 -5.74 -4.79
N GLU A 262 -13.86 -6.71 -3.97
CA GLU A 262 -14.30 -8.10 -4.04
C GLU A 262 -15.01 -8.44 -2.73
N ALA A 263 -16.27 -8.83 -2.80
CA ALA A 263 -17.06 -9.30 -1.66
C ALA A 263 -17.24 -10.82 -1.76
N TYR A 264 -16.64 -11.53 -0.82
CA TYR A 264 -16.78 -12.98 -0.65
C TYR A 264 -17.90 -13.22 0.35
N ILE A 265 -19.03 -13.72 -0.13
CA ILE A 265 -20.28 -13.84 0.62
C ILE A 265 -20.61 -15.30 0.81
N THR A 266 -20.80 -15.75 2.06
CA THR A 266 -21.36 -17.07 2.38
C THR A 266 -22.80 -16.90 2.81
N VAL A 267 -23.72 -17.61 2.11
CA VAL A 267 -25.16 -17.57 2.41
C VAL A 267 -25.57 -18.94 2.96
N GLU A 268 -26.21 -18.93 4.12
CA GLU A 268 -26.80 -20.11 4.75
C GLU A 268 -28.24 -19.79 5.18
N HIS A 269 -29.15 -20.73 4.89
CA HIS A 269 -30.58 -20.57 5.22
C HIS A 269 -31.20 -19.23 4.73
N GLY A 270 -30.75 -18.73 3.55
CA GLY A 270 -31.23 -17.47 2.96
C GLY A 270 -30.72 -16.20 3.64
N LYS A 271 -29.74 -16.31 4.51
CA LYS A 271 -29.09 -15.19 5.20
C LYS A 271 -27.60 -15.22 5.01
N ILE A 272 -26.96 -14.04 5.10
CA ILE A 272 -25.50 -13.96 5.09
C ILE A 272 -24.95 -14.55 6.39
N ALA A 273 -24.20 -15.62 6.28
CA ALA A 273 -23.47 -16.27 7.38
C ALA A 273 -22.09 -15.63 7.56
N ALA A 274 -21.42 -15.24 6.46
CA ALA A 274 -20.15 -14.54 6.49
C ALA A 274 -20.01 -13.62 5.27
N LEU A 275 -19.30 -12.51 5.44
CA LEU A 275 -18.89 -11.59 4.40
C LEU A 275 -17.45 -11.17 4.64
N THR A 276 -16.64 -11.15 3.59
CA THR A 276 -15.26 -10.65 3.64
C THR A 276 -14.99 -9.80 2.42
N PHE A 277 -14.41 -8.62 2.62
CA PHE A 277 -14.00 -7.74 1.54
C PHE A 277 -12.51 -7.88 1.24
N LYS A 278 -12.15 -7.98 -0.06
CA LYS A 278 -10.79 -8.00 -0.59
C LYS A 278 -10.66 -7.00 -1.74
N GLY A 279 -9.44 -6.66 -2.10
CA GLY A 279 -9.18 -5.76 -3.23
C GLY A 279 -7.98 -4.84 -3.05
N ASP A 280 -7.85 -3.88 -3.98
CA ASP A 280 -6.77 -2.88 -4.00
C ASP A 280 -7.24 -1.48 -3.53
N PHE A 281 -8.28 -1.44 -2.69
CA PHE A 281 -8.81 -0.22 -2.10
C PHE A 281 -7.97 0.29 -0.92
N PHE A 282 -8.14 1.57 -0.58
CA PHE A 282 -7.63 2.16 0.67
C PHE A 282 -8.75 2.23 1.70
N SER A 283 -8.39 2.06 2.97
CA SER A 283 -9.32 2.09 4.08
C SER A 283 -8.74 2.83 5.28
N ALA A 284 -9.55 3.63 5.94
CA ALA A 284 -9.23 4.28 7.22
C ALA A 284 -9.72 3.47 8.43
N SER A 285 -10.59 2.47 8.21
CA SER A 285 -11.12 1.54 9.22
C SER A 285 -11.02 0.10 8.72
N GLU A 286 -11.16 -0.89 9.60
CA GLU A 286 -11.10 -2.30 9.18
C GLU A 286 -12.37 -2.70 8.40
N PRO A 287 -12.28 -3.17 7.15
CA PRO A 287 -13.46 -3.61 6.39
C PRO A 287 -14.23 -4.77 7.02
N ASP A 288 -13.59 -5.55 7.90
CA ASP A 288 -14.26 -6.61 8.64
C ASP A 288 -15.27 -6.07 9.66
N GLU A 289 -15.07 -4.85 10.18
CA GLU A 289 -16.09 -4.16 11.01
C GLU A 289 -17.34 -3.88 10.20
N LEU A 290 -17.18 -3.37 8.97
CA LEU A 290 -18.30 -3.16 8.06
C LEU A 290 -18.97 -4.48 7.66
N ALA A 291 -18.18 -5.50 7.35
CA ALA A 291 -18.68 -6.82 6.97
C ALA A 291 -19.58 -7.44 8.05
N ALA A 292 -19.27 -7.22 9.32
CA ALA A 292 -20.05 -7.71 10.44
C ALA A 292 -21.50 -7.19 10.47
N HIS A 293 -21.77 -6.00 9.94
CA HIS A 293 -23.13 -5.45 9.84
C HIS A 293 -24.05 -6.29 8.96
N PHE A 294 -23.50 -6.98 7.97
CA PHE A 294 -24.28 -7.77 7.00
C PHE A 294 -24.60 -9.18 7.50
N VAL A 295 -23.96 -9.67 8.55
CA VAL A 295 -24.22 -11.03 9.07
C VAL A 295 -25.66 -11.11 9.59
N GLY A 296 -26.40 -12.12 9.10
CA GLY A 296 -27.81 -12.34 9.44
C GLY A 296 -28.83 -11.56 8.60
N CYS A 297 -28.39 -10.64 7.71
CA CYS A 297 -29.30 -9.99 6.76
C CYS A 297 -29.60 -10.89 5.56
N THR A 298 -30.66 -10.58 4.80
CA THR A 298 -30.93 -11.21 3.50
C THR A 298 -29.98 -10.66 2.44
N PRO A 299 -29.49 -11.49 1.47
CA PRO A 299 -28.58 -11.07 0.42
C PRO A 299 -29.32 -10.36 -0.72
N ASP A 300 -30.03 -9.29 -0.38
CA ASP A 300 -30.78 -8.45 -1.30
C ASP A 300 -30.63 -6.96 -0.93
N ARG A 301 -31.05 -6.06 -1.83
CA ARG A 301 -30.92 -4.62 -1.64
C ARG A 301 -31.51 -4.13 -0.30
N ALA A 302 -32.72 -4.58 0.03
CA ALA A 302 -33.40 -4.16 1.25
C ALA A 302 -32.67 -4.62 2.52
N GLY A 303 -32.11 -5.85 2.50
CA GLY A 303 -31.27 -6.38 3.56
C GLY A 303 -30.00 -5.58 3.72
N TYR A 304 -29.33 -5.20 2.63
CA TYR A 304 -28.08 -4.42 2.64
C TYR A 304 -28.31 -2.99 3.13
N GLU A 305 -29.38 -2.32 2.64
CA GLU A 305 -29.75 -0.97 3.09
C GLU A 305 -30.01 -0.93 4.59
N LYS A 306 -30.76 -1.91 5.09
CA LYS A 306 -31.04 -2.05 6.52
C LYS A 306 -29.79 -2.35 7.35
N ALA A 307 -28.91 -3.20 6.85
CA ALA A 307 -27.66 -3.58 7.54
C ALA A 307 -26.71 -2.38 7.66
N LEU A 308 -26.59 -1.57 6.62
CA LEU A 308 -25.72 -0.39 6.62
C LEU A 308 -26.28 0.76 7.46
N GLY A 309 -27.60 0.95 7.55
CA GLY A 309 -28.18 2.07 8.30
C GLY A 309 -27.52 3.41 7.94
N ASP A 310 -26.98 4.10 8.94
CA ASP A 310 -26.27 5.38 8.80
C ASP A 310 -24.73 5.23 8.75
N VAL A 311 -24.21 4.02 8.46
CA VAL A 311 -22.77 3.76 8.39
C VAL A 311 -22.14 4.56 7.25
N ASP A 312 -21.05 5.27 7.56
CA ASP A 312 -20.23 5.96 6.58
C ASP A 312 -19.29 4.96 5.88
N VAL A 313 -19.69 4.51 4.70
CA VAL A 313 -18.96 3.53 3.88
C VAL A 313 -17.60 4.05 3.44
N SER A 314 -17.45 5.37 3.27
CA SER A 314 -16.21 5.98 2.78
C SER A 314 -15.02 5.79 3.75
N ARG A 315 -15.28 5.52 5.02
CA ARG A 315 -14.25 5.19 6.03
C ARG A 315 -13.61 3.83 5.77
N TYR A 316 -14.36 2.90 5.16
CA TYR A 316 -13.93 1.54 4.87
C TYR A 316 -13.41 1.39 3.45
N PHE A 317 -13.95 2.18 2.53
CA PHE A 317 -13.57 2.18 1.12
C PHE A 317 -13.44 3.63 0.65
N ALA A 318 -12.22 4.16 0.66
CA ALA A 318 -11.97 5.54 0.29
C ALA A 318 -12.53 5.84 -1.11
N GLY A 319 -13.41 6.85 -1.19
CA GLY A 319 -14.04 7.26 -2.44
C GLY A 319 -15.31 6.51 -2.83
N LEU A 320 -15.73 5.48 -2.06
CA LEU A 320 -16.98 4.73 -2.32
C LEU A 320 -18.16 5.32 -1.56
N GLN A 321 -19.31 5.41 -2.26
CA GLN A 321 -20.58 5.79 -1.65
C GLN A 321 -21.39 4.56 -1.24
N LYS A 322 -22.32 4.75 -0.31
CA LYS A 322 -23.19 3.68 0.22
C LYS A 322 -23.94 2.94 -0.88
N ASP A 323 -24.58 3.69 -1.78
CA ASP A 323 -25.39 3.11 -2.87
C ASP A 323 -24.53 2.30 -3.83
N GLU A 324 -23.31 2.75 -4.10
CA GLU A 324 -22.36 2.02 -4.95
C GLU A 324 -21.94 0.68 -4.32
N LEU A 325 -21.71 0.64 -2.99
CA LEU A 325 -21.44 -0.61 -2.29
C LEU A 325 -22.62 -1.58 -2.38
N ILE A 326 -23.85 -1.08 -2.20
CA ILE A 326 -25.07 -1.90 -2.32
C ILE A 326 -25.20 -2.45 -3.73
N ASP A 327 -24.94 -1.63 -4.76
CA ASP A 327 -24.97 -2.06 -6.15
C ASP A 327 -23.93 -3.15 -6.43
N ILE A 328 -22.72 -3.05 -5.85
CA ILE A 328 -21.71 -4.11 -5.96
C ILE A 328 -22.20 -5.41 -5.35
N LEU A 329 -22.79 -5.34 -4.16
CA LEU A 329 -23.28 -6.52 -3.44
C LEU A 329 -24.48 -7.19 -4.13
N CYS A 330 -25.30 -6.41 -4.85
CA CYS A 330 -26.47 -6.92 -5.58
C CYS A 330 -26.11 -7.52 -6.95
N GLU A 331 -25.28 -6.82 -7.72
CA GLU A 331 -25.08 -7.10 -9.15
C GLU A 331 -23.74 -7.76 -9.45
N GLY A 332 -22.73 -7.48 -8.69
CA GLY A 332 -21.37 -8.07 -8.78
C GLY A 332 -20.57 -7.56 -9.92
#